data_e9e4bf9ded243c9b14cc57b7f937e748
#
_entry.id   e9e4bf9ded243c9b14cc57b7f937e748
#
_cell.length_a   1.000
_cell.length_b   1.000
_cell.length_c   1.000
_cell.angle_alpha   90.00
_cell.angle_beta   90.00
_cell.angle_gamma   90.00
#
_symmetry.space_group_name_H-M   'P 1'
#
loop_
_entity.id
_entity.type
_entity.pdbx_description
1 polymer ?
#
loop_
_entity_poly.entity_id
_entity_poly.type
_entity_poly.pdbx_seq_one_letter_code
_entity_poly.pdbx_strand_id
1 'polypeptide(L)'
;MTIKVDETFPSGVLRFKDDEGVKEIKTEEYFDNKIVVLFAVPGAFTPTCSAKHLPGYIKLYDQIIAKGVSTIGCMAVNDPHVMKAWGDVSEVDGKIDMLSDSDCSISKSLGLDMNFGKVLGHRSKRFAMIVDNKVITHLFVEEVGAFEVSTAENILESL
;
A
#
# COMPACT_ATOMS: atom_id res chain seq x y z
N MET A 1 3.09 9.47 16.56
CA MET A 1 2.28 10.50 15.89
C MET A 1 1.88 10.00 14.53
N THR A 2 0.62 10.17 14.17
CA THR A 2 0.11 9.75 12.86
C THR A 2 0.41 10.81 11.81
N ILE A 3 0.88 10.38 10.64
CA ILE A 3 1.13 11.25 9.49
C ILE A 3 -0.17 11.97 9.07
N LYS A 4 -0.03 13.14 8.47
CA LYS A 4 -1.16 13.97 8.03
C LYS A 4 -1.00 14.39 6.58
N VAL A 5 -2.12 14.78 5.98
CA VAL A 5 -2.14 15.45 4.66
C VAL A 5 -1.22 16.68 4.71
N ASP A 6 -0.56 16.94 3.59
CA ASP A 6 0.45 17.98 3.38
C ASP A 6 1.83 17.70 3.98
N GLU A 7 1.98 16.58 4.69
CA GLU A 7 3.31 16.14 5.14
C GLU A 7 4.01 15.30 4.07
N THR A 8 5.34 15.31 4.12
CA THR A 8 6.18 14.49 3.24
C THR A 8 6.17 13.04 3.71
N PHE A 9 6.08 12.10 2.78
CA PHE A 9 6.19 10.67 3.09
C PHE A 9 7.54 10.40 3.76
N PRO A 10 7.57 9.61 4.85
CA PRO A 10 8.82 9.41 5.60
C PRO A 10 9.91 8.70 4.78
N SER A 11 11.15 9.05 5.07
CA SER A 11 12.31 8.35 4.52
C SER A 11 12.37 6.92 5.03
N GLY A 12 12.65 5.99 4.15
CA GLY A 12 12.77 4.58 4.49
C GLY A 12 13.01 3.74 3.26
N VAL A 13 12.92 2.43 3.43
CA VAL A 13 13.18 1.46 2.37
C VAL A 13 11.98 0.54 2.23
N LEU A 14 11.49 0.39 1.01
CA LEU A 14 10.49 -0.61 0.64
C LEU A 14 11.21 -1.76 -0.08
N ARG A 15 10.73 -2.97 0.12
CA ARG A 15 11.30 -4.15 -0.50
C ARG A 15 10.28 -4.80 -1.41
N PHE A 16 10.77 -5.45 -2.45
CA PHE A 16 9.90 -6.19 -3.38
C PHE A 16 10.70 -7.32 -4.01
N LYS A 17 10.00 -8.25 -4.64
CA LYS A 17 10.65 -9.36 -5.35
C LYS A 17 10.20 -9.37 -6.80
N ASP A 18 11.16 -9.43 -7.71
CA ASP A 18 10.92 -9.64 -9.14
C ASP A 18 11.58 -10.94 -9.59
N ASP A 19 11.66 -11.17 -10.90
CA ASP A 19 12.25 -12.40 -11.46
C ASP A 19 13.74 -12.54 -11.17
N GLU A 20 14.42 -11.44 -10.84
CA GLU A 20 15.85 -11.44 -10.51
C GLU A 20 16.12 -11.63 -9.02
N GLY A 21 15.11 -11.53 -8.17
CA GLY A 21 15.23 -11.70 -6.73
C GLY A 21 14.67 -10.54 -5.93
N VAL A 22 15.07 -10.46 -4.66
CA VAL A 22 14.63 -9.41 -3.74
C VAL A 22 15.42 -8.13 -4.02
N LYS A 23 14.69 -7.02 -4.11
CA LYS A 23 15.24 -5.68 -4.33
C LYS A 23 14.74 -4.70 -3.29
N GLU A 24 15.45 -3.60 -3.17
CA GLU A 24 15.10 -2.50 -2.27
C GLU A 24 14.99 -1.20 -3.06
N ILE A 25 14.05 -0.34 -2.65
CA ILE A 25 13.93 1.01 -3.20
C ILE A 25 13.67 1.99 -2.05
N LYS A 26 14.39 3.11 -2.09
CA LYS A 26 14.16 4.18 -1.11
C LYS A 26 12.84 4.86 -1.38
N THR A 27 12.12 5.25 -0.33
CA THR A 27 10.84 5.94 -0.49
C THR A 27 10.99 7.24 -1.26
N GLU A 28 12.09 7.98 -1.08
CA GLU A 28 12.36 9.20 -1.83
C GLU A 28 12.42 8.95 -3.34
N GLU A 29 12.94 7.80 -3.76
CA GLU A 29 13.00 7.42 -5.18
C GLU A 29 11.65 6.91 -5.69
N TYR A 30 10.98 6.11 -4.86
CA TYR A 30 9.70 5.52 -5.25
C TYR A 30 8.63 6.58 -5.54
N PHE A 31 8.61 7.65 -4.75
CA PHE A 31 7.62 8.72 -4.86
C PHE A 31 8.10 9.95 -5.66
N ASP A 32 9.32 9.92 -6.19
CA ASP A 32 9.90 11.09 -6.87
C ASP A 32 9.21 11.43 -8.18
N ASN A 33 8.73 12.67 -8.28
CA ASN A 33 8.06 13.21 -9.49
C ASN A 33 6.92 12.34 -10.01
N LYS A 34 6.20 11.68 -9.12
CA LYS A 34 5.09 10.79 -9.46
C LYS A 34 3.87 11.08 -8.60
N ILE A 35 2.70 10.76 -9.15
CA ILE A 35 1.49 10.63 -8.35
C ILE A 35 1.28 9.13 -8.10
N VAL A 36 1.36 8.72 -6.86
CA VAL A 36 1.26 7.32 -6.45
C VAL A 36 0.03 7.14 -5.57
N VAL A 37 -0.76 6.12 -5.88
CA VAL A 37 -1.77 5.62 -4.95
C VAL A 37 -1.12 4.47 -4.18
N LEU A 38 -1.01 4.64 -2.86
CA LEU A 38 -0.49 3.60 -1.98
C LEU A 38 -1.61 3.13 -1.06
N PHE A 39 -1.92 1.84 -1.11
CA PHE A 39 -2.81 1.26 -0.11
C PHE A 39 -2.08 0.20 0.68
N ALA A 40 -2.43 0.08 1.95
CA ALA A 40 -1.80 -0.86 2.86
C ALA A 40 -2.84 -1.78 3.49
N VAL A 41 -2.40 -2.99 3.75
CA VAL A 41 -3.25 -4.04 4.30
C VAL A 41 -2.55 -4.67 5.52
N PRO A 42 -3.32 -5.17 6.51
CA PRO A 42 -2.72 -5.89 7.64
C PRO A 42 -1.99 -7.16 7.24
N GLY A 43 -2.38 -7.81 6.15
CA GLY A 43 -1.67 -9.00 5.72
C GLY A 43 -2.13 -9.58 4.41
N ALA A 44 -1.16 -10.03 3.61
CA ALA A 44 -1.40 -10.81 2.41
C ALA A 44 -2.19 -12.09 2.76
N PHE A 45 -3.03 -12.53 1.86
CA PHE A 45 -3.85 -13.75 1.99
C PHE A 45 -4.89 -13.71 3.12
N THR A 46 -5.07 -12.58 3.81
CA THR A 46 -6.15 -12.45 4.79
C THR A 46 -7.47 -12.15 4.07
N PRO A 47 -8.64 -12.48 4.67
CA PRO A 47 -9.91 -12.49 3.91
C PRO A 47 -10.28 -11.20 3.18
N THR A 48 -10.35 -10.07 3.87
CA THR A 48 -10.73 -8.79 3.24
C THR A 48 -9.67 -8.29 2.25
N CYS A 49 -8.39 -8.47 2.59
CA CYS A 49 -7.28 -8.05 1.72
C CYS A 49 -7.31 -8.80 0.40
N SER A 50 -7.53 -10.11 0.43
CA SER A 50 -7.54 -10.96 -0.76
C SER A 50 -8.84 -10.92 -1.55
N ALA A 51 -9.98 -10.78 -0.85
CA ALA A 51 -11.30 -10.87 -1.48
C ALA A 51 -11.81 -9.52 -2.01
N LYS A 52 -11.40 -8.42 -1.43
CA LYS A 52 -11.99 -7.09 -1.71
C LYS A 52 -10.97 -5.99 -1.98
N HIS A 53 -9.98 -5.81 -1.13
CA HIS A 53 -9.09 -4.65 -1.19
C HIS A 53 -8.20 -4.67 -2.43
N LEU A 54 -7.36 -5.67 -2.56
CA LEU A 54 -6.49 -5.81 -3.74
C LEU A 54 -7.28 -5.97 -5.03
N PRO A 55 -8.31 -6.84 -5.12
CA PRO A 55 -9.09 -6.96 -6.34
C PRO A 55 -9.77 -5.67 -6.79
N GLY A 56 -10.20 -4.83 -5.87
CA GLY A 56 -10.81 -3.53 -6.20
C GLY A 56 -9.84 -2.62 -6.95
N TYR A 57 -8.60 -2.55 -6.52
CA TYR A 57 -7.57 -1.76 -7.21
C TYR A 57 -7.18 -2.35 -8.56
N ILE A 58 -7.15 -3.67 -8.68
CA ILE A 58 -6.90 -4.33 -9.98
C ILE A 58 -8.03 -3.98 -10.96
N LYS A 59 -9.28 -4.08 -10.50
CA LYS A 59 -10.46 -3.80 -11.33
C LYS A 59 -10.51 -2.36 -11.82
N LEU A 60 -10.17 -1.40 -10.97
CA LEU A 60 -10.23 0.03 -11.30
C LEU A 60 -8.90 0.62 -11.77
N TYR A 61 -7.90 -0.22 -11.99
CA TYR A 61 -6.55 0.21 -12.36
C TYR A 61 -6.55 1.18 -13.53
N ASP A 62 -7.18 0.82 -14.66
CA ASP A 62 -7.16 1.66 -15.86
C ASP A 62 -7.81 3.02 -15.61
N GLN A 63 -8.89 3.06 -14.84
CA GLN A 63 -9.57 4.31 -14.51
C GLN A 63 -8.74 5.20 -13.59
N ILE A 64 -8.04 4.60 -12.64
CA ILE A 64 -7.14 5.33 -11.72
C ILE A 64 -5.96 5.92 -12.50
N ILE A 65 -5.32 5.12 -13.35
CA ILE A 65 -4.19 5.57 -14.18
C ILE A 65 -4.62 6.69 -15.13
N ALA A 66 -5.83 6.62 -15.69
CA ALA A 66 -6.37 7.65 -16.58
C ALA A 66 -6.53 9.02 -15.89
N LYS A 67 -6.59 9.04 -14.56
CA LYS A 67 -6.65 10.29 -13.77
C LYS A 67 -5.29 10.95 -13.55
N GLY A 68 -4.21 10.40 -14.12
CA GLY A 68 -2.86 10.95 -13.98
C GLY A 68 -1.99 10.26 -12.95
N VAL A 69 -2.45 9.18 -12.35
CA VAL A 69 -1.66 8.38 -11.41
C VAL A 69 -0.58 7.62 -12.16
N SER A 70 0.65 7.69 -11.67
CA SER A 70 1.79 7.02 -12.28
C SER A 70 1.85 5.53 -11.95
N THR A 71 1.55 5.18 -10.69
CA THR A 71 1.61 3.80 -10.22
C THR A 71 0.72 3.59 -9.00
N ILE A 72 0.35 2.33 -8.77
CA ILE A 72 -0.40 1.90 -7.60
C ILE A 72 0.47 0.90 -6.84
N GLY A 73 0.70 1.14 -5.55
CA GLY A 73 1.43 0.24 -4.66
C GLY A 73 0.54 -0.36 -3.59
N CYS A 74 0.78 -1.62 -3.29
CA CYS A 74 0.16 -2.32 -2.17
C CYS A 74 1.24 -2.67 -1.15
N MET A 75 1.11 -2.19 0.08
CA MET A 75 2.10 -2.40 1.13
C MET A 75 1.56 -3.26 2.26
N ALA A 76 2.39 -4.16 2.75
CA ALA A 76 2.12 -4.93 3.95
C ALA A 76 3.44 -5.30 4.64
N VAL A 77 3.37 -5.75 5.89
CA VAL A 77 4.56 -6.20 6.63
C VAL A 77 5.00 -7.61 6.27
N ASN A 78 4.24 -8.33 5.46
CA ASN A 78 4.68 -9.62 4.93
C ASN A 78 5.99 -9.43 4.15
N ASP A 79 6.84 -10.46 4.15
CA ASP A 79 8.12 -10.39 3.45
C ASP A 79 7.95 -10.32 1.93
N PRO A 80 9.01 -9.97 1.18
CA PRO A 80 8.91 -9.83 -0.28
C PRO A 80 8.49 -11.09 -1.01
N HIS A 81 8.85 -12.28 -0.50
CA HIS A 81 8.48 -13.54 -1.12
C HIS A 81 6.97 -13.77 -1.03
N VAL A 82 6.39 -13.52 0.14
CA VAL A 82 4.94 -13.63 0.34
C VAL A 82 4.19 -12.60 -0.50
N MET A 83 4.67 -11.36 -0.55
CA MET A 83 4.05 -10.30 -1.34
C MET A 83 4.07 -10.64 -2.84
N LYS A 84 5.17 -11.18 -3.35
CA LYS A 84 5.26 -11.63 -4.74
C LYS A 84 4.27 -12.75 -5.02
N ALA A 85 4.21 -13.76 -4.16
CA ALA A 85 3.29 -14.89 -4.32
C ALA A 85 1.83 -14.43 -4.28
N TRP A 86 1.49 -13.51 -3.37
CA TRP A 86 0.14 -12.97 -3.28
C TRP A 86 -0.24 -12.19 -4.54
N GLY A 87 0.68 -11.39 -5.07
CA GLY A 87 0.47 -10.68 -6.33
C GLY A 87 0.25 -11.64 -7.50
N ASP A 88 1.04 -12.69 -7.59
CA ASP A 88 0.93 -13.70 -8.68
C ASP A 88 -0.42 -14.42 -8.61
N VAL A 89 -0.82 -14.89 -7.44
CA VAL A 89 -2.11 -15.57 -7.23
C VAL A 89 -3.29 -14.63 -7.49
N SER A 90 -3.13 -13.35 -7.18
CA SER A 90 -4.17 -12.34 -7.38
C SER A 90 -4.20 -11.79 -8.82
N GLU A 91 -3.27 -12.22 -9.65
CA GLU A 91 -3.18 -11.83 -11.07
C GLU A 91 -3.01 -10.31 -11.24
N VAL A 92 -2.11 -9.71 -10.46
CA VAL A 92 -1.84 -8.27 -10.57
C VAL A 92 -1.19 -7.90 -11.92
N ASP A 93 -0.47 -8.83 -12.54
CA ASP A 93 0.11 -8.71 -13.88
C ASP A 93 0.88 -7.38 -14.11
N GLY A 94 1.65 -6.98 -13.12
CA GLY A 94 2.43 -5.75 -13.17
C GLY A 94 1.64 -4.45 -12.94
N LYS A 95 0.34 -4.54 -12.72
CA LYS A 95 -0.50 -3.37 -12.47
C LYS A 95 -0.29 -2.77 -11.08
N ILE A 96 -0.04 -3.61 -10.08
CA ILE A 96 0.13 -3.19 -8.68
C ILE A 96 1.53 -3.57 -8.23
N ASP A 97 2.28 -2.62 -7.69
CA ASP A 97 3.57 -2.90 -7.07
C ASP A 97 3.33 -3.55 -5.71
N MET A 98 3.81 -4.78 -5.55
CA MET A 98 3.66 -5.52 -4.30
C MET A 98 4.84 -5.22 -3.40
N LEU A 99 4.63 -4.35 -2.41
CA LEU A 99 5.68 -3.75 -1.59
C LEU A 99 5.69 -4.35 -0.18
N SER A 100 6.88 -4.64 0.31
CA SER A 100 7.07 -5.20 1.65
C SER A 100 7.68 -4.16 2.59
N ASP A 101 6.99 -3.94 3.71
CA ASP A 101 7.52 -3.22 4.87
C ASP A 101 7.85 -4.24 5.96
N SER A 102 8.76 -5.18 5.63
CA SER A 102 8.99 -6.41 6.41
C SER A 102 9.42 -6.18 7.85
N ASP A 103 10.12 -5.08 8.13
CA ASP A 103 10.52 -4.72 9.49
C ASP A 103 9.53 -3.75 10.16
N CYS A 104 8.42 -3.45 9.50
CA CYS A 104 7.38 -2.54 9.99
C CYS A 104 7.87 -1.08 10.18
N SER A 105 9.04 -0.73 9.66
CA SER A 105 9.64 0.60 9.89
C SER A 105 8.84 1.72 9.23
N ILE A 106 8.35 1.51 8.01
CA ILE A 106 7.54 2.50 7.30
C ILE A 106 6.20 2.70 8.01
N SER A 107 5.52 1.61 8.35
CA SER A 107 4.24 1.68 9.07
C SER A 107 4.38 2.42 10.40
N LYS A 108 5.46 2.17 11.14
CA LYS A 108 5.77 2.88 12.39
C LYS A 108 6.05 4.36 12.17
N SER A 109 6.84 4.69 11.15
CA SER A 109 7.16 6.09 10.80
C SER A 109 5.90 6.86 10.41
N LEU A 110 4.95 6.21 9.74
CA LEU A 110 3.66 6.80 9.42
C LEU A 110 2.74 6.94 10.64
N GLY A 111 3.03 6.23 11.73
CA GLY A 111 2.13 6.16 12.87
C GLY A 111 0.87 5.34 12.58
N LEU A 112 0.95 4.44 11.61
CA LEU A 112 -0.16 3.60 11.14
C LEU A 112 0.05 2.11 11.41
N ASP A 113 0.92 1.79 12.33
CA ASP A 113 1.13 0.44 12.83
C ASP A 113 0.17 0.13 13.99
N MET A 114 -0.09 -1.15 14.19
CA MET A 114 -0.96 -1.61 15.28
C MET A 114 -0.66 -3.06 15.64
N ASN A 115 -0.85 -3.39 16.92
CA ASN A 115 -0.81 -4.78 17.36
C ASN A 115 -2.20 -5.40 17.16
N PHE A 116 -2.29 -6.35 16.24
CA PHE A 116 -3.53 -7.08 15.92
C PHE A 116 -3.74 -8.34 16.77
N GLY A 117 -2.99 -8.48 17.85
CA GLY A 117 -3.13 -9.62 18.76
C GLY A 117 -2.25 -10.81 18.37
N LYS A 118 -2.57 -11.97 18.93
CA LYS A 118 -1.72 -13.16 18.82
C LYS A 118 -1.75 -13.81 17.44
N VAL A 119 -2.82 -13.61 16.68
CA VAL A 119 -2.97 -14.26 15.37
C VAL A 119 -2.14 -13.55 14.29
N LEU A 120 -2.24 -12.23 14.22
CA LEU A 120 -1.56 -11.44 13.19
C LEU A 120 -0.30 -10.75 13.70
N GLY A 121 -0.24 -10.42 14.99
CA GLY A 121 0.89 -9.71 15.56
C GLY A 121 0.89 -8.22 15.21
N HIS A 122 2.08 -7.64 15.18
CA HIS A 122 2.27 -6.21 14.90
C HIS A 122 2.32 -5.97 13.39
N ARG A 123 1.39 -5.17 12.88
CA ARG A 123 1.22 -4.95 11.45
C ARG A 123 0.81 -3.53 11.12
N SER A 124 0.71 -3.21 9.84
CA SER A 124 0.12 -1.97 9.36
C SER A 124 -1.39 -2.01 9.53
N LYS A 125 -1.97 -0.86 9.84
CA LYS A 125 -3.41 -0.65 9.68
C LYS A 125 -3.78 -0.70 8.20
N ARG A 126 -5.08 -0.86 7.93
CA ARG A 126 -5.61 -0.73 6.57
C ARG A 126 -5.81 0.74 6.25
N PHE A 127 -5.19 1.20 5.17
CA PHE A 127 -5.33 2.59 4.74
C PHE A 127 -5.11 2.71 3.23
N ALA A 128 -5.45 3.86 2.68
CA ALA A 128 -5.05 4.27 1.34
C ALA A 128 -4.67 5.74 1.36
N MET A 129 -3.73 6.11 0.51
CA MET A 129 -3.29 7.49 0.38
C MET A 129 -2.94 7.82 -1.07
N ILE A 130 -2.99 9.09 -1.38
CA ILE A 130 -2.48 9.63 -2.64
C ILE A 130 -1.27 10.48 -2.28
N VAL A 131 -0.14 10.18 -2.93
CA VAL A 131 1.13 10.87 -2.71
C VAL A 131 1.54 11.52 -4.03
N ASP A 132 1.67 12.84 -4.03
CA ASP A 132 2.08 13.62 -5.19
C ASP A 132 3.48 14.16 -4.93
N ASN A 133 4.45 13.67 -5.69
CA ASN A 133 5.85 14.04 -5.55
C ASN A 133 6.31 14.07 -4.10
N LYS A 134 6.14 12.94 -3.39
CA LYS A 134 6.53 12.71 -1.99
C LYS A 134 5.62 13.35 -0.95
N VAL A 135 4.66 14.20 -1.34
CA VAL A 135 3.75 14.86 -0.40
C VAL A 135 2.40 14.15 -0.39
N ILE A 136 1.93 13.83 0.80
CA ILE A 136 0.63 13.15 0.99
C ILE A 136 -0.48 14.18 0.75
N THR A 137 -1.30 13.97 -0.29
CA THR A 137 -2.42 14.85 -0.61
C THR A 137 -3.74 14.35 -0.06
N HIS A 138 -3.89 13.04 0.09
CA HIS A 138 -5.08 12.39 0.63
C HIS A 138 -4.69 11.22 1.51
N LEU A 139 -5.39 11.05 2.62
CA LEU A 139 -5.15 9.94 3.55
C LEU A 139 -6.49 9.43 4.08
N PHE A 140 -6.74 8.13 3.89
CA PHE A 140 -7.95 7.45 4.33
C PHE A 140 -7.57 6.24 5.18
N VAL A 141 -7.75 6.34 6.49
CA VAL A 141 -7.40 5.27 7.44
C VAL A 141 -8.68 4.60 7.92
N GLU A 142 -8.74 3.27 7.80
CA GLU A 142 -9.89 2.49 8.24
C GLU A 142 -9.96 2.38 9.77
N GLU A 143 -11.18 2.35 10.29
CA GLU A 143 -11.40 1.87 11.63
C GLU A 143 -11.10 0.36 11.68
N VAL A 144 -10.72 -0.15 12.84
CA VAL A 144 -10.39 -1.57 12.99
C VAL A 144 -11.55 -2.45 12.54
N GLY A 145 -11.29 -3.34 11.61
CA GLY A 145 -12.29 -4.25 11.06
C GLY A 145 -13.17 -3.67 9.96
N ALA A 146 -13.02 -2.37 9.65
CA ALA A 146 -13.81 -1.72 8.59
C ALA A 146 -13.12 -1.78 7.24
N PHE A 147 -13.90 -1.67 6.18
CA PHE A 147 -13.43 -1.53 4.80
C PHE A 147 -14.38 -0.61 4.04
N GLU A 148 -14.19 0.69 4.19
CA GLU A 148 -15.11 1.73 3.65
C GLU A 148 -14.36 2.87 2.95
N VAL A 149 -13.32 3.43 3.61
CA VAL A 149 -12.67 4.65 3.13
C VAL A 149 -11.40 4.40 2.33
N SER A 150 -10.77 3.23 2.46
CA SER A 150 -9.53 2.89 1.75
C SER A 150 -9.77 2.17 0.42
N THR A 151 -11.01 2.10 -0.03
CA THR A 151 -11.40 1.40 -1.25
C THR A 151 -10.86 2.10 -2.50
N ALA A 152 -10.69 1.31 -3.57
CA ALA A 152 -10.31 1.85 -4.88
C ALA A 152 -11.35 2.85 -5.40
N GLU A 153 -12.62 2.59 -5.14
CA GLU A 153 -13.72 3.50 -5.51
C GLU A 153 -13.57 4.86 -4.85
N ASN A 154 -13.27 4.89 -3.55
CA ASN A 154 -13.09 6.15 -2.83
C ASN A 154 -11.85 6.91 -3.32
N ILE A 155 -10.77 6.20 -3.60
CA ILE A 155 -9.56 6.81 -4.19
C ILE A 155 -9.89 7.41 -5.57
N LEU A 156 -10.60 6.67 -6.41
CA LEU A 156 -10.96 7.14 -7.75
C LEU A 156 -11.80 8.42 -7.69
N GLU A 157 -12.75 8.50 -6.77
CA GLU A 157 -13.56 9.70 -6.55
C GLU A 157 -12.74 10.89 -6.06
N SER A 158 -11.62 10.65 -5.39
CA SER A 158 -10.74 11.70 -4.84
C SER A 158 -9.73 12.23 -5.86
N LEU A 159 -9.59 11.57 -6.98
CA LEU A 159 -8.66 11.98 -8.08
C LEU A 159 -9.33 13.01 -9.06
#